data_585ca7637a0761092f46898ad9ee0e2b
#
_entry.id   585ca7637a0761092f46898ad9ee0e2b
#
_cell.length_a   1.000
_cell.length_b   1.000
_cell.length_c   1.000
_cell.angle_alpha   90.00
_cell.angle_beta   90.00
_cell.angle_gamma   90.00
#
_symmetry.space_group_name_H-M   'P 1'
#
loop_
_entity.id
_entity.type
_entity.pdbx_description
1 polymer ?
#
loop_
_entity_poly.entity_id
_entity_poly.type
_entity_poly.pdbx_seq_one_letter_code
_entity_poly.pdbx_strand_id
1 'polypeptide(L)'
;MSSTPAATAGRKVDAAEIADPFSVAVRKYIAEEMHGHGPKLVGLLAHGDPAAKKYAEWTGKACRRDGIRYELREVEKDDLLEALESANKDSDVHGIIVYYPCFGAFPSFYGGSMDDFLRDSISIKKDVEGLCQFYRGNLYRNIRYVDDEQTQKCVLPCTPLAIVKILEHLGVYDARQPHGEQLSGVNITVINRSDIVGRPLAAMLANDGADVFSVDIESLYLFRRGKLIKTEETPETACKKSRVIITGVPVKSYKLPLEWVSENTVVINVASFKNVDEEGLLQIPGVQYVPLVGKVTVAMLQRNLLRLYENFHMKPKKFWQ
;
A
#
# COMPACT_ATOMS: atom_id res chain seq x y z
N MET A 1 -46.06 -11.58 -9.33
CA MET A 1 -45.31 -11.38 -8.07
C MET A 1 -43.86 -11.73 -8.35
N SER A 2 -43.05 -10.74 -8.58
CA SER A 2 -41.61 -10.91 -8.82
C SER A 2 -40.94 -11.16 -7.44
N SER A 3 -40.46 -12.38 -7.23
CA SER A 3 -39.67 -12.70 -6.07
C SER A 3 -38.33 -11.97 -6.18
N THR A 4 -38.13 -10.92 -5.38
CA THR A 4 -36.86 -10.30 -5.16
C THR A 4 -35.90 -11.39 -4.65
N PRO A 5 -34.72 -11.63 -5.26
CA PRO A 5 -33.78 -12.61 -4.75
C PRO A 5 -33.40 -12.22 -3.32
N ALA A 6 -33.41 -13.18 -2.41
CA ALA A 6 -33.00 -12.96 -1.03
C ALA A 6 -31.61 -12.33 -1.03
N ALA A 7 -31.47 -11.21 -0.33
CA ALA A 7 -30.20 -10.52 -0.19
C ALA A 7 -29.17 -11.50 0.41
N THR A 8 -28.08 -11.76 -0.30
CA THR A 8 -27.02 -12.66 0.16
C THR A 8 -26.32 -12.03 1.36
N ALA A 9 -26.06 -12.81 2.42
CA ALA A 9 -25.27 -12.36 3.57
C ALA A 9 -23.89 -11.80 3.13
N GLY A 10 -23.32 -10.97 3.95
CA GLY A 10 -21.98 -10.44 3.71
C GLY A 10 -20.94 -11.58 3.63
N ARG A 11 -19.86 -11.35 2.90
CA ARG A 11 -18.77 -12.33 2.76
C ARG A 11 -17.42 -11.79 3.18
N LYS A 12 -16.62 -12.65 3.78
CA LYS A 12 -15.21 -12.40 4.04
C LYS A 12 -14.38 -12.74 2.80
N VAL A 13 -13.43 -11.87 2.47
CA VAL A 13 -12.52 -12.04 1.33
C VAL A 13 -11.13 -12.41 1.83
N ASP A 14 -10.55 -13.50 1.33
CA ASP A 14 -9.18 -13.88 1.67
C ASP A 14 -8.17 -13.12 0.79
N ALA A 15 -7.36 -12.29 1.43
CA ALA A 15 -6.27 -11.58 0.76
C ALA A 15 -5.21 -12.52 0.13
N ALA A 16 -5.15 -13.79 0.52
CA ALA A 16 -4.23 -14.76 -0.10
C ALA A 16 -4.61 -15.02 -1.56
N GLU A 17 -5.89 -15.22 -1.87
CA GLU A 17 -6.37 -15.46 -3.23
C GLU A 17 -6.02 -14.31 -4.17
N ILE A 18 -5.97 -13.08 -3.63
CA ILE A 18 -5.61 -11.88 -4.37
C ILE A 18 -4.08 -11.76 -4.53
N ALA A 19 -3.31 -12.19 -3.53
CA ALA A 19 -1.85 -12.11 -3.54
C ALA A 19 -1.18 -13.18 -4.43
N ASP A 20 -1.74 -14.39 -4.47
CA ASP A 20 -1.12 -15.55 -5.11
C ASP A 20 -0.78 -15.34 -6.59
N PRO A 21 -1.64 -14.77 -7.46
CA PRO A 21 -1.29 -14.49 -8.85
C PRO A 21 -0.04 -13.60 -9.01
N PHE A 22 0.12 -12.61 -8.12
CA PHE A 22 1.31 -11.74 -8.13
C PHE A 22 2.56 -12.48 -7.72
N SER A 23 2.49 -13.33 -6.68
CA SER A 23 3.61 -14.17 -6.25
C SER A 23 4.02 -15.17 -7.34
N VAL A 24 3.06 -15.77 -8.04
CA VAL A 24 3.32 -16.63 -9.20
C VAL A 24 4.05 -15.87 -10.31
N ALA A 25 3.59 -14.64 -10.62
CA ALA A 25 4.21 -13.81 -11.66
C ALA A 25 5.66 -13.42 -11.28
N VAL A 26 5.91 -13.10 -10.00
CA VAL A 26 7.28 -12.82 -9.51
C VAL A 26 8.20 -14.01 -9.68
N ARG A 27 7.78 -15.22 -9.26
CA ARG A 27 8.56 -16.45 -9.41
C ARG A 27 8.87 -16.74 -10.86
N LYS A 28 7.86 -16.64 -11.73
CA LYS A 28 8.02 -16.86 -13.17
C LYS A 28 9.03 -15.89 -13.77
N TYR A 29 8.90 -14.61 -13.46
CA TYR A 29 9.82 -13.58 -13.95
C TYR A 29 11.28 -13.85 -13.51
N ILE A 30 11.49 -14.18 -12.23
CA ILE A 30 12.83 -14.49 -11.72
C ILE A 30 13.40 -15.75 -12.41
N ALA A 31 12.59 -16.78 -12.63
CA ALA A 31 13.05 -18.01 -13.28
C ALA A 31 13.40 -17.78 -14.75
N GLU A 32 12.56 -17.09 -15.50
CA GLU A 32 12.66 -16.96 -16.96
C GLU A 32 13.58 -15.80 -17.38
N GLU A 33 13.37 -14.60 -16.82
CA GLU A 33 14.10 -13.40 -17.25
C GLU A 33 15.40 -13.15 -16.46
N MET A 34 15.48 -13.66 -15.23
CA MET A 34 16.65 -13.50 -14.36
C MET A 34 17.44 -14.81 -14.17
N HIS A 35 17.09 -15.88 -14.90
CA HIS A 35 17.76 -17.19 -14.85
C HIS A 35 17.91 -17.73 -13.41
N GLY A 36 16.91 -17.49 -12.56
CA GLY A 36 16.92 -17.89 -11.15
C GLY A 36 17.74 -16.99 -10.21
N HIS A 37 18.39 -15.94 -10.71
CA HIS A 37 19.19 -15.01 -9.91
C HIS A 37 18.36 -13.79 -9.47
N GLY A 38 17.44 -14.00 -8.52
CA GLY A 38 16.57 -12.93 -8.04
C GLY A 38 17.31 -11.76 -7.38
N PRO A 39 16.69 -10.57 -7.35
CA PRO A 39 17.27 -9.38 -6.77
C PRO A 39 17.44 -9.54 -5.26
N LYS A 40 18.33 -8.74 -4.65
CA LYS A 40 18.55 -8.71 -3.20
C LYS A 40 17.77 -7.58 -2.57
N LEU A 41 16.98 -7.93 -1.57
CA LEU A 41 16.26 -7.02 -0.67
C LEU A 41 16.92 -7.03 0.70
N VAL A 42 17.28 -5.86 1.20
CA VAL A 42 17.73 -5.68 2.59
C VAL A 42 16.59 -5.09 3.42
N GLY A 43 16.26 -5.77 4.51
CA GLY A 43 15.37 -5.26 5.55
C GLY A 43 16.19 -4.68 6.70
N LEU A 44 15.92 -3.43 7.08
CA LEU A 44 16.52 -2.79 8.24
C LEU A 44 15.50 -2.76 9.38
N LEU A 45 15.83 -3.43 10.47
CA LEU A 45 14.99 -3.54 11.66
C LEU A 45 15.71 -2.93 12.85
N ALA A 46 15.19 -1.82 13.37
CA ALA A 46 15.62 -1.29 14.65
C ALA A 46 15.12 -2.19 15.79
N HIS A 47 15.97 -2.45 16.78
CA HIS A 47 15.61 -3.30 17.91
C HIS A 47 14.43 -2.74 18.72
N GLY A 48 13.59 -3.63 19.24
CA GLY A 48 12.62 -3.35 20.28
C GLY A 48 11.13 -3.52 19.95
N ASP A 49 10.72 -3.69 18.70
CA ASP A 49 9.30 -3.93 18.36
C ASP A 49 9.05 -5.38 17.89
N PRO A 50 8.36 -6.22 18.69
CA PRO A 50 8.04 -7.59 18.29
C PRO A 50 7.12 -7.68 17.07
N ALA A 51 6.25 -6.69 16.84
CA ALA A 51 5.34 -6.69 15.69
C ALA A 51 6.11 -6.40 14.39
N ALA A 52 7.03 -5.44 14.42
CA ALA A 52 7.95 -5.16 13.31
C ALA A 52 8.83 -6.37 12.98
N LYS A 53 9.37 -7.06 14.01
CA LYS A 53 10.16 -8.28 13.84
C LYS A 53 9.35 -9.39 13.16
N LYS A 54 8.15 -9.64 13.61
CA LYS A 54 7.26 -10.64 13.02
C LYS A 54 6.93 -10.32 11.55
N TYR A 55 6.71 -9.04 11.24
CA TYR A 55 6.46 -8.61 9.87
C TYR A 55 7.70 -8.78 8.99
N ALA A 56 8.90 -8.46 9.49
CA ALA A 56 10.17 -8.68 8.81
C ALA A 56 10.42 -10.17 8.50
N GLU A 57 10.16 -11.05 9.46
CA GLU A 57 10.25 -12.50 9.27
C GLU A 57 9.27 -13.01 8.20
N TRP A 58 8.05 -12.51 8.20
CA TRP A 58 7.03 -12.84 7.22
C TRP A 58 7.43 -12.39 5.81
N THR A 59 7.91 -11.16 5.70
CA THR A 59 8.43 -10.61 4.45
C THR A 59 9.59 -11.46 3.93
N GLY A 60 10.53 -11.82 4.80
CA GLY A 60 11.66 -12.66 4.43
C GLY A 60 11.27 -14.07 3.97
N LYS A 61 10.27 -14.69 4.61
CA LYS A 61 9.73 -16.00 4.19
C LYS A 61 9.11 -15.92 2.80
N ALA A 62 8.30 -14.89 2.54
CA ALA A 62 7.67 -14.67 1.25
C ALA A 62 8.72 -14.40 0.14
N CYS A 63 9.70 -13.53 0.40
CA CYS A 63 10.78 -13.23 -0.53
C CYS A 63 11.56 -14.48 -0.93
N ARG A 64 12.04 -15.26 0.05
CA ARG A 64 12.78 -16.50 -0.21
C ARG A 64 11.96 -17.54 -0.98
N ARG A 65 10.67 -17.70 -0.63
CA ARG A 65 9.74 -18.59 -1.35
C ARG A 65 9.64 -18.20 -2.84
N ASP A 66 9.65 -16.90 -3.11
CA ASP A 66 9.42 -16.36 -4.45
C ASP A 66 10.72 -16.07 -5.23
N GLY A 67 11.90 -16.54 -4.72
CA GLY A 67 13.18 -16.46 -5.40
C GLY A 67 13.97 -15.17 -5.19
N ILE A 68 13.50 -14.29 -4.28
CA ILE A 68 14.19 -13.04 -3.91
C ILE A 68 15.21 -13.34 -2.81
N ARG A 69 16.43 -12.83 -2.96
CA ARG A 69 17.47 -12.88 -1.91
C ARG A 69 17.10 -11.87 -0.83
N TYR A 70 16.79 -12.34 0.37
CA TYR A 70 16.41 -11.47 1.49
C TYR A 70 17.42 -11.55 2.63
N GLU A 71 17.92 -10.39 3.05
CA GLU A 71 18.80 -10.19 4.19
C GLU A 71 18.13 -9.28 5.21
N LEU A 72 17.99 -9.72 6.47
CA LEU A 72 17.52 -8.88 7.57
C LEU A 72 18.74 -8.40 8.38
N ARG A 73 18.87 -7.10 8.52
CA ARG A 73 19.86 -6.44 9.38
C ARG A 73 19.13 -5.88 10.60
N GLU A 74 19.35 -6.53 11.75
CA GLU A 74 18.88 -6.03 13.04
C GLU A 74 19.96 -5.10 13.58
N VAL A 75 19.62 -3.85 13.87
CA VAL A 75 20.58 -2.80 14.28
C VAL A 75 20.05 -2.00 15.47
N GLU A 76 20.92 -1.36 16.22
CA GLU A 76 20.51 -0.37 17.21
C GLU A 76 19.93 0.87 16.50
N LYS A 77 19.04 1.59 17.17
CA LYS A 77 18.37 2.77 16.57
C LYS A 77 19.36 3.83 16.11
N ASP A 78 20.41 4.06 16.90
CA ASP A 78 21.42 5.08 16.62
C ASP A 78 22.27 4.73 15.39
N ASP A 79 22.42 3.44 15.07
CA ASP A 79 23.21 2.95 13.94
C ASP A 79 22.37 2.81 12.66
N LEU A 80 21.04 3.06 12.74
CA LEU A 80 20.11 2.78 11.63
C LEU A 80 20.41 3.62 10.38
N LEU A 81 20.79 4.89 10.56
CA LEU A 81 21.16 5.76 9.44
C LEU A 81 22.42 5.27 8.73
N GLU A 82 23.46 4.86 9.49
CA GLU A 82 24.70 4.31 8.93
C GLU A 82 24.44 3.01 8.18
N ALA A 83 23.63 2.12 8.76
CA ALA A 83 23.21 0.87 8.10
C ALA A 83 22.44 1.14 6.79
N LEU A 84 21.59 2.16 6.77
CA LEU A 84 20.86 2.60 5.58
C LEU A 84 21.81 3.14 4.50
N GLU A 85 22.75 4.00 4.88
CA GLU A 85 23.76 4.53 3.95
C GLU A 85 24.65 3.42 3.38
N SER A 86 25.05 2.47 4.21
CA SER A 86 25.78 1.28 3.77
C SER A 86 24.98 0.48 2.73
N ALA A 87 23.70 0.22 3.01
CA ALA A 87 22.83 -0.49 2.05
C ALA A 87 22.61 0.30 0.75
N ASN A 88 22.51 1.64 0.83
CA ASN A 88 22.44 2.50 -0.35
C ASN A 88 23.68 2.38 -1.26
N LYS A 89 24.87 2.28 -0.67
CA LYS A 89 26.16 2.20 -1.41
C LYS A 89 26.47 0.80 -1.93
N ASP A 90 25.90 -0.25 -1.34
CA ASP A 90 26.15 -1.64 -1.72
C ASP A 90 25.51 -1.96 -3.09
N SER A 91 26.33 -2.25 -4.10
CA SER A 91 25.88 -2.57 -5.46
C SER A 91 25.15 -3.91 -5.60
N ASP A 92 25.29 -4.82 -4.63
CA ASP A 92 24.56 -6.10 -4.60
C ASP A 92 23.14 -5.94 -3.99
N VAL A 93 22.86 -4.80 -3.34
CA VAL A 93 21.53 -4.49 -2.80
C VAL A 93 20.69 -3.78 -3.85
N HIS A 94 19.53 -4.35 -4.19
CA HIS A 94 18.63 -3.84 -5.23
C HIS A 94 17.36 -3.20 -4.67
N GLY A 95 17.08 -3.45 -3.39
CA GLY A 95 15.98 -2.83 -2.67
C GLY A 95 16.22 -2.75 -1.17
N ILE A 96 15.64 -1.77 -0.53
CA ILE A 96 15.73 -1.52 0.90
C ILE A 96 14.31 -1.34 1.45
N ILE A 97 14.00 -2.00 2.56
CA ILE A 97 12.82 -1.75 3.39
C ILE A 97 13.26 -1.44 4.81
N VAL A 98 12.71 -0.40 5.41
CA VAL A 98 12.89 -0.07 6.83
C VAL A 98 11.58 -0.36 7.56
N TYR A 99 11.65 -1.11 8.65
CA TYR A 99 10.46 -1.50 9.41
C TYR A 99 10.07 -0.42 10.42
N TYR A 100 9.21 0.48 9.97
CA TYR A 100 8.69 1.60 10.78
C TYR A 100 7.55 1.18 11.71
N PRO A 101 7.31 1.92 12.84
CA PRO A 101 8.07 3.08 13.29
C PRO A 101 9.39 2.70 13.98
N CYS A 102 10.45 3.49 13.74
CA CYS A 102 11.74 3.34 14.43
C CYS A 102 11.86 4.37 15.57
N PHE A 103 11.59 5.63 15.26
CA PHE A 103 11.65 6.77 16.17
C PHE A 103 10.27 7.39 16.44
N GLY A 104 9.25 7.01 15.66
CA GLY A 104 7.92 7.57 15.77
C GLY A 104 7.89 9.07 15.46
N ALA A 105 7.31 9.85 16.38
CA ALA A 105 7.20 11.31 16.24
C ALA A 105 8.46 12.08 16.69
N PHE A 106 9.57 11.40 16.99
CA PHE A 106 10.82 12.08 17.42
C PHE A 106 11.30 13.02 16.30
N PRO A 107 11.55 14.32 16.60
CA PRO A 107 11.89 15.30 15.59
C PRO A 107 13.28 15.05 14.99
N SER A 108 13.41 15.28 13.69
CA SER A 108 14.72 15.30 13.03
C SER A 108 15.33 16.69 13.06
N PHE A 109 16.65 16.76 12.88
CA PHE A 109 17.35 18.04 12.75
C PHE A 109 16.95 18.80 11.48
N TYR A 110 16.48 18.09 10.44
CA TYR A 110 16.13 18.64 9.13
C TYR A 110 14.66 19.07 9.00
N GLY A 111 13.89 18.97 10.08
CA GLY A 111 12.45 19.17 10.09
C GLY A 111 11.68 17.85 9.90
N GLY A 112 10.42 17.81 10.31
CA GLY A 112 9.65 16.58 10.35
C GLY A 112 10.13 15.57 11.40
N SER A 113 9.69 14.33 11.29
CA SER A 113 10.14 13.24 12.17
C SER A 113 11.45 12.60 11.70
N MET A 114 12.13 11.90 12.59
CA MET A 114 13.31 11.12 12.24
C MET A 114 12.97 9.97 11.30
N ASP A 115 11.78 9.39 11.42
CA ASP A 115 11.28 8.37 10.50
C ASP A 115 11.05 8.94 9.08
N ASP A 116 10.62 10.21 8.95
CA ASP A 116 10.52 10.90 7.66
C ASP A 116 11.89 11.10 7.02
N PHE A 117 12.87 11.55 7.81
CA PHE A 117 14.24 11.73 7.35
C PHE A 117 14.85 10.43 6.84
N LEU A 118 14.67 9.32 7.57
CA LEU A 118 15.15 8.00 7.14
C LEU A 118 14.49 7.56 5.82
N ARG A 119 13.17 7.75 5.68
CA ARG A 119 12.47 7.43 4.43
C ARG A 119 13.04 8.20 3.25
N ASP A 120 13.28 9.48 3.45
CA ASP A 120 13.81 10.37 2.40
C ASP A 120 15.31 10.14 2.11
N SER A 121 16.02 9.45 3.02
CA SER A 121 17.42 9.03 2.85
C SER A 121 17.59 7.75 2.04
N ILE A 122 16.52 6.99 1.78
CA ILE A 122 16.58 5.82 0.90
C ILE A 122 16.81 6.25 -0.55
N SER A 123 17.77 5.62 -1.23
CA SER A 123 17.99 5.86 -2.65
C SER A 123 16.73 5.57 -3.47
N ILE A 124 16.36 6.48 -4.37
CA ILE A 124 15.23 6.28 -5.30
C ILE A 124 15.35 5.00 -6.13
N LYS A 125 16.59 4.49 -6.30
CA LYS A 125 16.85 3.23 -7.03
C LYS A 125 16.59 1.99 -6.19
N LYS A 126 16.36 2.14 -4.87
CA LYS A 126 16.25 1.03 -3.91
C LYS A 126 15.02 1.13 -2.99
N ASP A 127 14.24 2.20 -3.06
CA ASP A 127 13.02 2.40 -2.25
C ASP A 127 11.89 1.50 -2.72
N VAL A 128 11.82 0.29 -2.16
CA VAL A 128 10.76 -0.68 -2.52
C VAL A 128 9.39 -0.29 -2.00
N GLU A 129 9.32 0.60 -1.01
CA GLU A 129 8.05 1.04 -0.45
C GLU A 129 7.45 2.23 -1.21
N GLY A 130 8.25 2.92 -2.05
CA GLY A 130 7.79 4.09 -2.80
C GLY A 130 7.40 5.27 -1.91
N LEU A 131 8.03 5.40 -0.75
CA LEU A 131 7.68 6.36 0.29
C LEU A 131 8.67 7.52 0.43
N CYS A 132 9.82 7.53 -0.27
CA CYS A 132 10.71 8.68 -0.28
C CYS A 132 10.05 9.89 -0.95
N GLN A 133 10.58 11.08 -0.67
CA GLN A 133 10.03 12.35 -1.17
C GLN A 133 9.83 12.35 -2.69
N PHE A 134 10.74 11.74 -3.44
CA PHE A 134 10.64 11.66 -4.90
C PHE A 134 9.38 10.92 -5.34
N TYR A 135 9.15 9.69 -4.84
CA TYR A 135 7.99 8.88 -5.24
C TYR A 135 6.68 9.44 -4.69
N ARG A 136 6.65 9.91 -3.44
CA ARG A 136 5.47 10.59 -2.87
C ARG A 136 5.12 11.84 -3.68
N GLY A 137 6.12 12.68 -4.01
CA GLY A 137 5.91 13.88 -4.81
C GLY A 137 5.35 13.59 -6.20
N ASN A 138 5.85 12.54 -6.85
CA ASN A 138 5.35 12.10 -8.16
C ASN A 138 3.91 11.56 -8.06
N LEU A 139 3.62 10.75 -7.03
CA LEU A 139 2.28 10.20 -6.78
C LEU A 139 1.24 11.32 -6.62
N TYR A 140 1.50 12.32 -5.77
CA TYR A 140 0.57 13.43 -5.54
C TYR A 140 0.34 14.30 -6.78
N ARG A 141 1.32 14.39 -7.67
CA ARG A 141 1.22 15.09 -8.96
C ARG A 141 0.73 14.22 -10.11
N ASN A 142 0.38 12.94 -9.83
CA ASN A 142 0.01 11.94 -10.82
C ASN A 142 1.07 11.70 -11.91
N ILE A 143 2.36 11.85 -11.57
CA ILE A 143 3.48 11.55 -12.44
C ILE A 143 3.80 10.06 -12.30
N ARG A 144 3.65 9.32 -13.39
CA ARG A 144 3.72 7.85 -13.39
C ARG A 144 5.07 7.28 -13.83
N TYR A 145 5.96 8.11 -14.36
CA TYR A 145 7.26 7.71 -14.87
C TYR A 145 8.39 8.50 -14.22
N VAL A 146 9.54 7.86 -14.09
CA VAL A 146 10.78 8.44 -13.53
C VAL A 146 11.50 9.28 -14.59
N ASP A 147 11.39 8.84 -15.85
CA ASP A 147 12.06 9.39 -17.03
C ASP A 147 11.05 10.07 -17.98
N ASP A 148 11.55 11.01 -18.77
CA ASP A 148 10.76 11.74 -19.75
C ASP A 148 10.34 10.85 -20.94
N GLU A 149 11.12 9.81 -21.25
CA GLU A 149 10.85 8.83 -22.31
C GLU A 149 9.72 7.85 -21.94
N GLN A 150 9.22 7.91 -20.70
CA GLN A 150 8.14 7.05 -20.16
C GLN A 150 8.45 5.56 -20.24
N THR A 151 9.71 5.18 -20.09
CA THR A 151 10.17 3.78 -20.08
C THR A 151 10.25 3.21 -18.67
N GLN A 152 10.53 4.05 -17.67
CA GLN A 152 10.74 3.67 -16.27
C GLN A 152 9.56 4.10 -15.40
N LYS A 153 8.64 3.17 -15.13
CA LYS A 153 7.49 3.48 -14.26
C LYS A 153 7.92 3.72 -12.81
N CYS A 154 7.35 4.73 -12.17
CA CYS A 154 7.49 4.93 -10.73
C CYS A 154 6.98 3.71 -9.96
N VAL A 155 7.61 3.43 -8.81
CA VAL A 155 7.02 2.55 -7.80
C VAL A 155 5.98 3.33 -6.99
N LEU A 156 5.05 2.61 -6.40
CA LEU A 156 3.94 3.17 -5.61
C LEU A 156 3.98 2.59 -4.20
N PRO A 157 3.49 3.31 -3.18
CA PRO A 157 3.43 2.80 -1.82
C PRO A 157 2.75 1.45 -1.73
N CYS A 158 3.42 0.48 -1.09
CA CYS A 158 3.01 -0.93 -1.14
C CYS A 158 1.60 -1.19 -0.60
N THR A 159 1.26 -0.62 0.57
CA THR A 159 -0.07 -0.83 1.18
C THR A 159 -1.18 -0.12 0.39
N PRO A 160 -1.05 1.14 -0.03
CA PRO A 160 -1.98 1.76 -0.96
C PRO A 160 -2.16 0.98 -2.26
N LEU A 161 -1.07 0.53 -2.87
CA LEU A 161 -1.13 -0.28 -4.10
C LEU A 161 -1.83 -1.63 -3.86
N ALA A 162 -1.61 -2.27 -2.71
CA ALA A 162 -2.32 -3.49 -2.34
C ALA A 162 -3.82 -3.28 -2.27
N ILE A 163 -4.27 -2.17 -1.69
CA ILE A 163 -5.69 -1.82 -1.61
C ILE A 163 -6.27 -1.61 -3.02
N VAL A 164 -5.56 -0.89 -3.90
CA VAL A 164 -5.98 -0.75 -5.31
C VAL A 164 -6.15 -2.12 -5.97
N LYS A 165 -5.21 -3.05 -5.79
CA LYS A 165 -5.31 -4.41 -6.36
C LYS A 165 -6.45 -5.23 -5.76
N ILE A 166 -6.76 -5.04 -4.49
CA ILE A 166 -7.95 -5.62 -3.86
C ILE A 166 -9.23 -5.06 -4.50
N LEU A 167 -9.32 -3.74 -4.69
CA LEU A 167 -10.49 -3.10 -5.29
C LEU A 167 -10.67 -3.49 -6.76
N GLU A 168 -9.59 -3.65 -7.52
CA GLU A 168 -9.63 -4.20 -8.89
C GLU A 168 -10.19 -5.63 -8.88
N HIS A 169 -9.70 -6.50 -8.01
CA HIS A 169 -10.16 -7.89 -7.88
C HIS A 169 -11.64 -7.97 -7.49
N LEU A 170 -12.11 -7.07 -6.63
CA LEU A 170 -13.50 -7.01 -6.19
C LEU A 170 -14.45 -6.33 -7.20
N GLY A 171 -13.94 -5.93 -8.37
CA GLY A 171 -14.74 -5.31 -9.42
C GLY A 171 -15.26 -3.91 -9.07
N VAL A 172 -14.53 -3.18 -8.20
CA VAL A 172 -14.82 -1.78 -7.91
C VAL A 172 -14.31 -0.86 -9.03
N TYR A 173 -13.14 -1.20 -9.60
CA TYR A 173 -12.62 -0.53 -10.79
C TYR A 173 -13.37 -0.99 -12.05
N ASP A 174 -13.84 -0.05 -12.84
CA ASP A 174 -14.39 -0.34 -14.17
C ASP A 174 -13.27 -0.36 -15.22
N ALA A 175 -12.83 -1.57 -15.58
CA ALA A 175 -11.75 -1.76 -16.56
C ALA A 175 -12.09 -1.28 -17.99
N ARG A 176 -13.36 -0.97 -18.28
CA ARG A 176 -13.80 -0.42 -19.56
C ARG A 176 -13.52 1.07 -19.68
N GLN A 177 -13.32 1.74 -18.55
CA GLN A 177 -13.00 3.17 -18.53
C GLN A 177 -11.50 3.40 -18.75
N PRO A 178 -11.11 4.54 -19.33
CA PRO A 178 -9.71 4.89 -19.50
C PRO A 178 -8.99 5.02 -18.13
N HIS A 179 -7.69 4.89 -18.15
CA HIS A 179 -6.87 5.15 -16.96
C HIS A 179 -7.12 6.57 -16.42
N GLY A 180 -7.34 6.67 -15.12
CA GLY A 180 -7.70 7.91 -14.44
C GLY A 180 -9.20 8.16 -14.32
N GLU A 181 -10.05 7.32 -14.95
CA GLU A 181 -11.50 7.41 -14.89
C GLU A 181 -12.17 6.13 -14.37
N GLN A 182 -11.38 5.11 -14.04
CA GLN A 182 -11.87 3.77 -13.68
C GLN A 182 -12.69 3.72 -12.38
N LEU A 183 -12.61 4.77 -11.57
CA LEU A 183 -13.40 4.97 -10.35
C LEU A 183 -14.37 6.17 -10.47
N SER A 184 -14.65 6.67 -11.67
CA SER A 184 -15.56 7.80 -11.87
C SER A 184 -16.96 7.49 -11.30
N GLY A 185 -17.46 8.41 -10.46
CA GLY A 185 -18.75 8.26 -9.77
C GLY A 185 -18.72 7.33 -8.55
N VAL A 186 -17.53 6.84 -8.13
CA VAL A 186 -17.39 6.01 -6.93
C VAL A 186 -17.00 6.88 -5.75
N ASN A 187 -17.81 6.86 -4.69
CA ASN A 187 -17.47 7.43 -3.39
C ASN A 187 -16.70 6.44 -2.54
N ILE A 188 -15.60 6.88 -1.94
CA ILE A 188 -14.75 6.06 -1.08
C ILE A 188 -14.43 6.84 0.20
N THR A 189 -14.62 6.23 1.37
CA THR A 189 -14.20 6.80 2.64
C THR A 189 -12.93 6.11 3.13
N VAL A 190 -11.89 6.90 3.42
CA VAL A 190 -10.62 6.45 4.03
C VAL A 190 -10.50 7.03 5.42
N ILE A 191 -10.66 6.19 6.44
CA ILE A 191 -10.53 6.54 7.87
C ILE A 191 -9.10 6.26 8.32
N ASN A 192 -8.20 7.04 7.82
CA ASN A 192 -6.77 7.09 8.11
C ASN A 192 -6.16 8.22 7.27
N ARG A 193 -5.33 9.07 7.88
CA ARG A 193 -4.63 10.12 7.14
C ARG A 193 -3.11 10.09 7.36
N SER A 194 -2.57 8.91 7.66
CA SER A 194 -1.12 8.74 7.78
C SER A 194 -0.41 9.02 6.47
N ASP A 195 0.84 9.49 6.58
CA ASP A 195 1.69 9.80 5.41
C ASP A 195 2.09 8.57 4.60
N ILE A 196 2.05 7.39 5.24
CA ILE A 196 2.48 6.13 4.61
C ILE A 196 1.34 5.33 3.98
N VAL A 197 0.08 5.55 4.40
CA VAL A 197 -1.09 4.80 3.88
C VAL A 197 -2.21 5.73 3.44
N GLY A 198 -2.81 6.50 4.37
CA GLY A 198 -4.07 7.18 4.12
C GLY A 198 -3.97 8.27 3.06
N ARG A 199 -3.00 9.17 3.17
CA ARG A 199 -2.78 10.26 2.20
C ARG A 199 -2.42 9.74 0.81
N PRO A 200 -1.40 8.86 0.62
CA PRO A 200 -1.09 8.33 -0.69
C PRO A 200 -2.23 7.52 -1.29
N LEU A 201 -2.97 6.75 -0.50
CA LEU A 201 -4.14 6.01 -0.97
C LEU A 201 -5.23 6.94 -1.48
N ALA A 202 -5.58 8.00 -0.71
CA ALA A 202 -6.58 8.97 -1.12
C ALA A 202 -6.20 9.65 -2.45
N ALA A 203 -4.91 9.99 -2.62
CA ALA A 203 -4.42 10.56 -3.87
C ALA A 203 -4.51 9.57 -5.04
N MET A 204 -4.11 8.31 -4.86
CA MET A 204 -4.20 7.27 -5.91
C MET A 204 -5.64 7.07 -6.38
N LEU A 205 -6.57 6.88 -5.44
CA LEU A 205 -7.98 6.65 -5.75
C LEU A 205 -8.62 7.87 -6.43
N ALA A 206 -8.29 9.09 -5.96
CA ALA A 206 -8.78 10.33 -6.58
C ALA A 206 -8.17 10.58 -7.97
N ASN A 207 -6.93 10.16 -8.20
CA ASN A 207 -6.28 10.20 -9.52
C ASN A 207 -6.91 9.19 -10.49
N ASP A 208 -7.54 8.13 -10.00
CA ASP A 208 -8.28 7.15 -10.79
C ASP A 208 -9.79 7.49 -10.91
N GLY A 209 -10.19 8.69 -10.46
CA GLY A 209 -11.52 9.27 -10.70
C GLY A 209 -12.49 9.20 -9.52
N ALA A 210 -12.12 8.61 -8.37
CA ALA A 210 -12.98 8.54 -7.20
C ALA A 210 -13.16 9.89 -6.50
N ASP A 211 -14.31 10.04 -5.83
CA ASP A 211 -14.52 11.02 -4.78
C ASP A 211 -14.12 10.40 -3.44
N VAL A 212 -13.00 10.87 -2.86
CA VAL A 212 -12.42 10.26 -1.66
C VAL A 212 -12.61 11.14 -0.44
N PHE A 213 -13.44 10.69 0.51
CA PHE A 213 -13.57 11.30 1.82
C PHE A 213 -12.43 10.83 2.72
N SER A 214 -11.49 11.72 2.99
CA SER A 214 -10.33 11.47 3.85
C SER A 214 -10.65 11.93 5.27
N VAL A 215 -10.83 10.97 6.16
CA VAL A 215 -11.22 11.19 7.57
C VAL A 215 -10.00 11.07 8.47
N ASP A 216 -9.85 12.03 9.36
CA ASP A 216 -8.88 12.06 10.45
C ASP A 216 -9.58 12.37 11.77
N ILE A 217 -8.83 12.44 12.88
CA ILE A 217 -9.38 12.63 14.23
C ILE A 217 -10.25 13.90 14.30
N GLU A 218 -9.79 15.02 13.74
CA GLU A 218 -10.43 16.35 13.89
C GLU A 218 -10.95 16.93 12.57
N SER A 219 -10.78 16.21 11.46
CA SER A 219 -11.10 16.79 10.15
C SER A 219 -11.50 15.76 9.11
N LEU A 220 -12.38 16.19 8.20
CA LEU A 220 -12.76 15.46 7.01
C LEU A 220 -12.60 16.38 5.81
N TYR A 221 -11.95 15.85 4.76
CA TYR A 221 -11.79 16.53 3.48
C TYR A 221 -12.20 15.60 2.33
N LEU A 222 -12.70 16.20 1.27
CA LEU A 222 -12.93 15.52 0.00
C LEU A 222 -11.70 15.67 -0.90
N PHE A 223 -11.11 14.55 -1.30
CA PHE A 223 -10.10 14.48 -2.35
C PHE A 223 -10.77 14.16 -3.67
N ARG A 224 -10.60 15.02 -4.67
CA ARG A 224 -11.15 14.86 -6.01
C ARG A 224 -10.15 15.39 -7.03
N ARG A 225 -9.67 14.53 -7.95
CA ARG A 225 -8.78 14.90 -9.07
C ARG A 225 -7.61 15.81 -8.64
N GLY A 226 -6.85 15.38 -7.63
CA GLY A 226 -5.69 16.11 -7.12
C GLY A 226 -6.01 17.36 -6.30
N LYS A 227 -7.27 17.64 -6.01
CA LYS A 227 -7.70 18.78 -5.18
C LYS A 227 -8.22 18.33 -3.83
N LEU A 228 -7.83 19.05 -2.78
CA LEU A 228 -8.37 18.92 -1.43
C LEU A 228 -9.49 19.97 -1.25
N ILE A 229 -10.68 19.50 -0.98
CA ILE A 229 -11.90 20.32 -0.90
C ILE A 229 -12.48 20.20 0.52
N LYS A 230 -12.77 21.34 1.14
CA LYS A 230 -13.55 21.34 2.39
C LYS A 230 -14.95 20.83 2.10
N THR A 231 -15.52 20.09 3.03
CA THR A 231 -16.86 19.50 2.89
C THR A 231 -17.62 19.64 4.21
N GLU A 232 -18.93 19.72 4.13
CA GLU A 232 -19.85 19.70 5.27
C GLU A 232 -20.24 18.27 5.70
N GLU A 233 -19.69 17.26 5.02
CA GLU A 233 -19.94 15.86 5.38
C GLU A 233 -19.34 15.53 6.74
N THR A 234 -20.02 14.64 7.45
CA THR A 234 -19.51 14.00 8.66
C THR A 234 -18.92 12.62 8.31
N PRO A 235 -18.12 11.99 9.20
CA PRO A 235 -17.67 10.61 8.97
C PRO A 235 -18.83 9.64 8.70
N GLU A 236 -19.95 9.81 9.41
CA GLU A 236 -21.16 9.02 9.20
C GLU A 236 -21.75 9.21 7.80
N THR A 237 -22.00 10.44 7.39
CA THR A 237 -22.63 10.72 6.09
C THR A 237 -21.73 10.34 4.93
N ALA A 238 -20.41 10.51 5.08
CA ALA A 238 -19.41 10.07 4.12
C ALA A 238 -19.41 8.54 3.97
N CYS A 239 -19.39 7.79 5.07
CA CYS A 239 -19.45 6.33 5.05
C CYS A 239 -20.74 5.82 4.40
N LYS A 240 -21.90 6.36 4.78
CA LYS A 240 -23.21 5.96 4.23
C LYS A 240 -23.33 6.16 2.71
N LYS A 241 -22.61 7.14 2.15
CA LYS A 241 -22.57 7.41 0.70
C LYS A 241 -21.53 6.57 -0.04
N SER A 242 -20.61 5.92 0.70
CA SER A 242 -19.45 5.27 0.10
C SER A 242 -19.74 3.84 -0.31
N ARG A 243 -19.32 3.49 -1.52
CA ARG A 243 -19.24 2.09 -1.98
C ARG A 243 -18.12 1.34 -1.29
N VAL A 244 -17.08 2.05 -0.86
CA VAL A 244 -15.90 1.47 -0.20
C VAL A 244 -15.58 2.25 1.07
N ILE A 245 -15.36 1.52 2.17
CA ILE A 245 -14.87 2.08 3.43
C ILE A 245 -13.56 1.40 3.77
N ILE A 246 -12.49 2.19 3.93
CA ILE A 246 -11.16 1.71 4.30
C ILE A 246 -10.84 2.26 5.67
N THR A 247 -10.63 1.38 6.65
CA THR A 247 -10.32 1.77 8.02
C THR A 247 -8.93 1.34 8.44
N GLY A 248 -8.16 2.27 8.99
CA GLY A 248 -6.77 2.05 9.41
C GLY A 248 -6.44 2.79 10.70
N VAL A 249 -7.37 2.80 11.67
CA VAL A 249 -7.20 3.50 12.94
C VAL A 249 -6.29 2.68 13.88
N PRO A 250 -5.15 3.24 14.34
CA PRO A 250 -4.17 2.52 15.15
C PRO A 250 -4.56 2.47 16.64
N VAL A 251 -5.86 2.39 16.92
CA VAL A 251 -6.42 2.33 18.28
C VAL A 251 -7.23 1.05 18.43
N LYS A 252 -6.84 0.21 19.40
CA LYS A 252 -7.44 -1.11 19.62
C LYS A 252 -8.94 -1.06 19.93
N SER A 253 -9.37 -0.04 20.66
CA SER A 253 -10.78 0.15 21.05
C SER A 253 -11.65 0.71 19.92
N TYR A 254 -11.06 1.25 18.87
CA TYR A 254 -11.84 1.81 17.77
C TYR A 254 -12.60 0.72 17.03
N LYS A 255 -13.88 0.98 16.78
CA LYS A 255 -14.73 0.17 15.89
C LYS A 255 -15.51 1.10 14.97
N LEU A 256 -15.52 0.75 13.68
CA LEU A 256 -16.39 1.38 12.70
C LEU A 256 -17.85 1.10 13.10
N PRO A 257 -18.68 2.12 13.30
CA PRO A 257 -20.11 1.91 13.58
C PRO A 257 -20.79 1.18 12.43
N LEU A 258 -21.49 0.10 12.71
CA LEU A 258 -22.14 -0.72 11.67
C LEU A 258 -23.27 0.00 10.97
N GLU A 259 -23.94 0.92 11.65
CA GLU A 259 -25.00 1.81 11.12
C GLU A 259 -24.49 2.80 10.06
N TRP A 260 -23.17 2.94 9.92
CA TRP A 260 -22.55 3.73 8.85
C TRP A 260 -22.31 2.92 7.58
N VAL A 261 -22.45 1.60 7.63
CA VAL A 261 -22.17 0.70 6.53
C VAL A 261 -23.47 0.36 5.80
N SER A 262 -23.53 0.69 4.52
CA SER A 262 -24.68 0.37 3.66
C SER A 262 -24.54 -1.05 3.08
N GLU A 263 -25.63 -1.60 2.57
CA GLU A 263 -25.62 -2.85 1.80
C GLU A 263 -24.67 -2.76 0.60
N ASN A 264 -24.07 -3.89 0.22
CA ASN A 264 -23.13 -4.01 -0.91
C ASN A 264 -21.84 -3.19 -0.78
N THR A 265 -21.54 -2.65 0.42
CA THR A 265 -20.30 -1.91 0.68
C THR A 265 -19.10 -2.86 0.77
N VAL A 266 -17.97 -2.45 0.20
CA VAL A 266 -16.66 -3.08 0.42
C VAL A 266 -16.01 -2.45 1.64
N VAL A 267 -15.69 -3.25 2.66
CA VAL A 267 -15.00 -2.77 3.88
C VAL A 267 -13.61 -3.41 3.95
N ILE A 268 -12.57 -2.57 4.04
CA ILE A 268 -11.17 -3.03 4.11
C ILE A 268 -10.54 -2.55 5.41
N ASN A 269 -10.05 -3.49 6.22
CA ASN A 269 -9.28 -3.17 7.42
C ASN A 269 -7.79 -3.21 7.14
N VAL A 270 -7.13 -2.07 7.32
CA VAL A 270 -5.68 -1.89 7.09
C VAL A 270 -4.89 -1.90 8.40
N ALA A 271 -5.56 -1.59 9.52
CA ALA A 271 -4.92 -1.59 10.84
C ALA A 271 -4.47 -3.00 11.26
N SER A 272 -3.46 -3.05 12.11
CA SER A 272 -3.06 -4.30 12.79
C SER A 272 -4.13 -4.80 13.78
N PHE A 273 -5.03 -3.92 14.21
CA PHE A 273 -6.19 -4.24 15.04
C PHE A 273 -7.44 -4.39 14.17
N LYS A 274 -8.38 -5.21 14.62
CA LYS A 274 -9.70 -5.29 13.99
C LYS A 274 -10.50 -4.02 14.29
N ASN A 275 -10.56 -3.10 13.34
CA ASN A 275 -11.36 -1.87 13.44
C ASN A 275 -12.85 -2.09 13.17
N VAL A 276 -13.29 -3.31 13.03
CA VAL A 276 -14.68 -3.65 12.68
C VAL A 276 -15.14 -4.79 13.58
N ASP A 277 -16.42 -4.78 13.96
CA ASP A 277 -17.12 -5.96 14.45
C ASP A 277 -17.43 -6.85 13.23
N GLU A 278 -16.64 -7.93 13.07
CA GLU A 278 -16.72 -8.82 11.91
C GLU A 278 -18.05 -9.56 11.86
N GLU A 279 -18.57 -10.01 13.01
CA GLU A 279 -19.79 -10.80 13.07
C GLU A 279 -21.00 -9.95 12.67
N GLY A 280 -21.14 -8.77 13.25
CA GLY A 280 -22.21 -7.85 12.90
C GLY A 280 -22.10 -7.33 11.46
N LEU A 281 -20.88 -7.03 10.98
CA LEU A 281 -20.66 -6.56 9.62
C LEU A 281 -21.14 -7.58 8.57
N LEU A 282 -20.87 -8.86 8.79
CA LEU A 282 -21.25 -9.93 7.85
C LEU A 282 -22.77 -10.23 7.83
N GLN A 283 -23.55 -9.65 8.75
CA GLN A 283 -25.02 -9.68 8.67
C GLN A 283 -25.58 -8.64 7.69
N ILE A 284 -24.79 -7.63 7.32
CA ILE A 284 -25.23 -6.60 6.36
C ILE A 284 -25.22 -7.21 4.94
N PRO A 285 -26.36 -7.18 4.22
CA PRO A 285 -26.47 -7.82 2.91
C PRO A 285 -25.44 -7.33 1.90
N GLY A 286 -24.82 -8.28 1.19
CA GLY A 286 -23.90 -7.99 0.09
C GLY A 286 -22.56 -7.35 0.48
N VAL A 287 -22.29 -7.13 1.76
CA VAL A 287 -21.00 -6.57 2.21
C VAL A 287 -19.85 -7.53 1.87
N GLN A 288 -18.74 -6.96 1.39
CA GLN A 288 -17.50 -7.68 1.17
C GLN A 288 -16.44 -7.16 2.14
N TYR A 289 -15.97 -8.02 3.04
CA TYR A 289 -15.03 -7.64 4.09
C TYR A 289 -13.64 -8.22 3.87
N VAL A 290 -12.63 -7.35 3.80
CA VAL A 290 -11.20 -7.72 3.73
C VAL A 290 -10.56 -7.41 5.09
N PRO A 291 -10.32 -8.42 5.94
CA PRO A 291 -9.85 -8.20 7.31
C PRO A 291 -8.38 -7.80 7.41
N LEU A 292 -7.56 -8.19 6.43
CA LEU A 292 -6.12 -7.98 6.42
C LEU A 292 -5.61 -7.81 4.99
N VAL A 293 -4.69 -6.86 4.79
CA VAL A 293 -4.09 -6.57 3.47
C VAL A 293 -2.63 -7.04 3.35
N GLY A 294 -2.01 -7.49 4.44
CA GLY A 294 -0.56 -7.72 4.53
C GLY A 294 0.02 -8.66 3.47
N LYS A 295 -0.71 -9.74 3.10
CA LYS A 295 -0.23 -10.66 2.04
C LYS A 295 -0.13 -9.96 0.68
N VAL A 296 -1.13 -9.14 0.34
CA VAL A 296 -1.11 -8.37 -0.92
C VAL A 296 -0.05 -7.26 -0.85
N THR A 297 0.13 -6.63 0.32
CA THR A 297 1.19 -5.63 0.54
C THR A 297 2.58 -6.20 0.25
N VAL A 298 2.89 -7.41 0.77
CA VAL A 298 4.18 -8.07 0.50
C VAL A 298 4.33 -8.43 -0.99
N ALA A 299 3.27 -8.87 -1.66
CA ALA A 299 3.31 -9.12 -3.09
C ALA A 299 3.59 -7.83 -3.90
N MET A 300 3.04 -6.69 -3.47
CA MET A 300 3.32 -5.38 -4.10
C MET A 300 4.75 -4.91 -3.83
N LEU A 301 5.28 -5.16 -2.66
CA LEU A 301 6.68 -4.92 -2.32
C LEU A 301 7.63 -5.71 -3.24
N GLN A 302 7.38 -6.99 -3.43
CA GLN A 302 8.16 -7.83 -4.35
C GLN A 302 8.08 -7.32 -5.79
N ARG A 303 6.90 -6.89 -6.23
CA ARG A 303 6.68 -6.29 -7.54
C ARG A 303 7.44 -4.96 -7.70
N ASN A 304 7.43 -4.11 -6.66
CA ASN A 304 8.21 -2.87 -6.66
C ASN A 304 9.72 -3.16 -6.76
N LEU A 305 10.20 -4.16 -6.03
CA LEU A 305 11.61 -4.57 -6.11
C LEU A 305 12.01 -4.99 -7.53
N LEU A 306 11.19 -5.81 -8.21
CA LEU A 306 11.45 -6.16 -9.61
C LEU A 306 11.42 -4.94 -10.51
N ARG A 307 10.49 -4.00 -10.30
CA ARG A 307 10.41 -2.75 -11.04
C ARG A 307 11.68 -1.89 -10.87
N LEU A 308 12.18 -1.76 -9.64
CA LEU A 308 13.43 -1.04 -9.37
C LEU A 308 14.63 -1.73 -10.03
N TYR A 309 14.65 -3.07 -9.99
CA TYR A 309 15.68 -3.84 -10.64
C TYR A 309 15.69 -3.61 -12.16
N GLU A 310 14.52 -3.66 -12.80
CA GLU A 310 14.36 -3.35 -14.23
C GLU A 310 14.82 -1.92 -14.56
N ASN A 311 14.36 -0.95 -13.78
CA ASN A 311 14.61 0.47 -14.04
C ASN A 311 16.11 0.84 -13.88
N PHE A 312 16.81 0.25 -12.88
CA PHE A 312 18.07 0.82 -12.45
C PHE A 312 19.23 -0.16 -12.34
N HIS A 313 18.96 -1.48 -12.34
CA HIS A 313 19.98 -2.51 -12.07
C HIS A 313 20.17 -3.50 -13.20
N MET A 314 19.21 -3.62 -14.12
CA MET A 314 19.43 -4.40 -15.34
C MET A 314 20.45 -3.70 -16.24
N LYS A 315 21.46 -4.45 -16.68
CA LYS A 315 22.34 -3.96 -17.75
C LYS A 315 21.50 -3.74 -19.01
N PRO A 316 21.63 -2.59 -19.69
CA PRO A 316 20.94 -2.40 -20.96
C PRO A 316 21.27 -3.58 -21.89
N LYS A 317 20.24 -4.22 -22.44
CA LYS A 317 20.46 -5.26 -23.47
C LYS A 317 21.26 -4.58 -24.58
N LYS A 318 22.53 -4.98 -24.76
CA LYS A 318 23.33 -4.50 -25.90
C LYS A 318 22.71 -5.10 -27.15
N PHE A 319 22.02 -4.28 -27.92
CA PHE A 319 21.34 -4.68 -29.14
C PHE A 319 22.33 -5.02 -30.28
N TRP A 320 23.64 -4.80 -30.11
CA TRP A 320 24.65 -5.07 -31.12
C TRP A 320 25.95 -5.62 -30.46
N GLN A 321 26.19 -6.88 -30.55
CA GLN A 321 27.49 -7.51 -30.72
C GLN A 321 27.40 -8.46 -31.88
#